data_68fc5d57bd53d26551c7adea69078fb5
#
_entry.id   68fc5d57bd53d26551c7adea69078fb5
#
_cell.length_a   1.000
_cell.length_b   1.000
_cell.length_c   1.000
_cell.angle_alpha   90.00
_cell.angle_beta   90.00
_cell.angle_gamma   90.00
#
_symmetry.space_group_name_H-M   'P 1'
#
loop_
_entity.id
_entity.type
_entity.pdbx_description
1 polymer ?
#
loop_
_entity_poly.entity_id
_entity_poly.type
_entity_poly.pdbx_seq_one_letter_code
_entity_poly.pdbx_strand_id
1 'polypeptide(L)'
;RAVENFIKAGAFDTFGNKRRAMMLVADSMLDNAVKQKKDSMSGQMSLFDFVGEEEKKDYEIKVPDVTEYTKEELLGYEKEILGVYVSGHPLDEYTGMVKKYVTNVTTDFEIDDETGETKVRDGNTATIGGMIMNKSVKTTKNGQLMAYLTIEDLVGTVEVIVFPRNFLINRPVIDTADKV
;
A
#
# COMPACT_ATOMS: atom_id res chain seq x y z
N ARG A 1 0.44 -17.13 8.15
CA ARG A 1 0.47 -16.42 6.84
C ARG A 1 -0.89 -15.82 6.45
N ALA A 2 -2.02 -16.56 6.43
CA ALA A 2 -3.32 -15.97 6.07
C ALA A 2 -3.77 -14.90 7.07
N VAL A 3 -3.69 -15.19 8.38
CA VAL A 3 -4.08 -14.25 9.44
C VAL A 3 -3.18 -13.02 9.45
N GLU A 4 -1.89 -13.17 9.26
CA GLU A 4 -0.95 -12.04 9.12
C GLU A 4 -1.35 -11.12 7.95
N ASN A 5 -1.74 -11.69 6.80
CA ASN A 5 -2.21 -10.91 5.66
C ASN A 5 -3.51 -10.16 5.99
N PHE A 6 -4.44 -10.77 6.72
CA PHE A 6 -5.65 -10.08 7.19
C PHE A 6 -5.32 -8.94 8.15
N ILE A 7 -4.36 -9.12 9.07
CA ILE A 7 -3.90 -8.06 9.97
C ILE A 7 -3.27 -6.92 9.15
N LYS A 8 -2.35 -7.23 8.24
CA LYS A 8 -1.69 -6.26 7.35
C LYS A 8 -2.70 -5.48 6.51
N ALA A 9 -3.72 -6.17 6.00
CA ALA A 9 -4.80 -5.57 5.21
C ALA A 9 -5.79 -4.71 6.03
N GLY A 10 -5.69 -4.70 7.37
CA GLY A 10 -6.59 -3.93 8.24
C GLY A 10 -7.94 -4.60 8.52
N ALA A 11 -8.10 -5.90 8.20
CA ALA A 11 -9.37 -6.60 8.39
C ALA A 11 -9.83 -6.65 9.85
N PHE A 12 -8.92 -6.44 10.81
CA PHE A 12 -9.18 -6.49 12.24
C PHE A 12 -9.15 -5.11 12.93
N ASP A 13 -9.04 -4.02 12.19
CA ASP A 13 -8.95 -2.66 12.76
C ASP A 13 -10.17 -2.29 13.60
N THR A 14 -11.35 -2.88 13.30
CA THR A 14 -12.58 -2.70 14.07
C THR A 14 -12.50 -3.19 15.51
N PHE A 15 -11.54 -4.06 15.84
CA PHE A 15 -11.31 -4.51 17.22
C PHE A 15 -10.53 -3.48 18.07
N GLY A 16 -10.06 -2.39 17.48
CA GLY A 16 -9.40 -1.29 18.19
C GLY A 16 -7.95 -1.59 18.61
N ASN A 17 -7.41 -2.74 18.22
CA ASN A 17 -6.01 -3.07 18.47
C ASN A 17 -5.11 -2.60 17.32
N LYS A 18 -3.89 -2.18 17.66
CA LYS A 18 -2.87 -1.81 16.67
C LYS A 18 -2.46 -3.01 15.83
N ARG A 19 -2.33 -2.86 14.53
CA ARG A 19 -1.92 -3.95 13.61
C ARG A 19 -0.58 -4.55 14.02
N ARG A 20 0.39 -3.70 14.44
CA ARG A 20 1.68 -4.17 14.93
C ARG A 20 1.57 -5.02 16.18
N ALA A 21 0.70 -4.66 17.10
CA ALA A 21 0.44 -5.44 18.32
C ALA A 21 -0.18 -6.79 18.00
N MET A 22 -1.16 -6.82 17.09
CA MET A 22 -1.80 -8.05 16.63
C MET A 22 -0.82 -8.99 15.91
N MET A 23 0.10 -8.44 15.11
CA MET A 23 1.15 -9.23 14.45
C MET A 23 2.05 -9.96 15.45
N LEU A 24 2.40 -9.32 16.59
CA LEU A 24 3.25 -9.93 17.60
C LEU A 24 2.61 -11.13 18.32
N VAL A 25 1.30 -11.18 18.40
CA VAL A 25 0.58 -12.24 19.12
C VAL A 25 -0.15 -13.23 18.20
N ALA A 26 -0.17 -12.99 16.89
CA ALA A 26 -0.93 -13.75 15.91
C ALA A 26 -0.65 -15.25 15.97
N ASP A 27 0.62 -15.65 15.99
CA ASP A 27 1.00 -17.06 16.02
C ASP A 27 0.58 -17.74 17.33
N SER A 28 0.83 -17.08 18.47
CA SER A 28 0.42 -17.60 19.78
C SER A 28 -1.10 -17.74 19.91
N MET A 29 -1.86 -16.78 19.35
CA MET A 29 -3.33 -16.86 19.33
C MET A 29 -3.82 -17.98 18.43
N LEU A 30 -3.20 -18.19 17.28
CA LEU A 30 -3.53 -19.28 16.37
C LEU A 30 -3.25 -20.65 17.00
N ASP A 31 -2.10 -20.82 17.61
CA ASP A 31 -1.71 -22.07 18.26
C ASP A 31 -2.68 -22.42 19.40
N ASN A 32 -3.07 -21.42 20.20
CA ASN A 32 -4.06 -21.61 21.25
C ASN A 32 -5.44 -21.98 20.69
N ALA A 33 -5.89 -21.29 19.62
CA ALA A 33 -7.16 -21.59 18.99
C ALA A 33 -7.20 -23.01 18.39
N VAL A 34 -6.12 -23.43 17.75
CA VAL A 34 -5.98 -24.79 17.20
C VAL A 34 -6.01 -25.84 18.33
N LYS A 35 -5.28 -25.57 19.42
CA LYS A 35 -5.25 -26.46 20.60
C LYS A 35 -6.65 -26.60 21.21
N GLN A 36 -7.34 -25.49 21.48
CA GLN A 36 -8.69 -25.49 22.02
C GLN A 36 -9.68 -26.27 21.12
N LYS A 37 -9.60 -26.04 19.78
CA LYS A 37 -10.44 -26.77 18.83
C LYS A 37 -10.18 -28.28 18.85
N LYS A 38 -8.92 -28.70 18.97
CA LYS A 38 -8.53 -30.11 19.02
C LYS A 38 -9.05 -30.76 20.32
N ASP A 39 -8.92 -30.08 21.45
CA ASP A 39 -9.37 -30.57 22.76
C ASP A 39 -10.90 -30.73 22.77
N SER A 40 -11.65 -29.74 22.24
CA SER A 40 -13.12 -29.84 22.14
C SER A 40 -13.57 -30.95 21.19
N MET A 41 -12.87 -31.22 20.10
CA MET A 41 -13.21 -32.33 19.17
C MET A 41 -12.86 -33.70 19.72
N SER A 42 -11.90 -33.83 20.62
CA SER A 42 -11.53 -35.10 21.25
C SER A 42 -12.44 -35.51 22.40
N GLY A 43 -13.46 -34.70 22.75
CA GLY A 43 -14.34 -34.94 23.90
C GLY A 43 -13.63 -34.81 25.24
N GLN A 44 -12.36 -34.39 25.25
CA GLN A 44 -11.64 -34.03 26.46
C GLN A 44 -12.14 -32.67 26.95
N MET A 45 -12.76 -32.65 28.12
CA MET A 45 -13.05 -31.41 28.83
C MET A 45 -11.72 -30.66 29.01
N SER A 46 -11.65 -29.44 28.47
CA SER A 46 -10.48 -28.59 28.67
C SER A 46 -10.37 -28.25 30.16
N LEU A 47 -9.16 -28.14 30.67
CA LEU A 47 -8.92 -27.61 32.01
C LEU A 47 -9.62 -26.25 32.20
N PHE A 48 -9.83 -25.52 31.11
CA PHE A 48 -10.54 -24.24 31.07
C PHE A 48 -12.04 -24.33 31.36
N ASP A 49 -12.64 -25.51 31.20
CA ASP A 49 -14.08 -25.68 31.51
C ASP A 49 -14.32 -25.76 33.04
N PHE A 50 -13.28 -26.04 33.81
CA PHE A 50 -13.33 -26.14 35.28
C PHE A 50 -12.79 -24.88 35.99
N VAL A 51 -12.21 -23.95 35.26
CA VAL A 51 -11.59 -22.72 35.78
C VAL A 51 -12.64 -21.61 35.75
N GLY A 52 -12.78 -20.85 36.86
CA GLY A 52 -13.69 -19.70 36.94
C GLY A 52 -13.36 -18.62 35.93
N GLU A 53 -14.34 -17.78 35.60
CA GLU A 53 -14.17 -16.71 34.59
C GLU A 53 -13.06 -15.72 34.94
N GLU A 54 -12.74 -15.54 36.21
CA GLU A 54 -11.63 -14.66 36.66
C GLU A 54 -10.24 -15.28 36.38
N GLU A 55 -10.13 -16.60 36.53
CA GLU A 55 -8.87 -17.30 36.23
C GLU A 55 -8.67 -17.53 34.73
N LYS A 56 -9.75 -17.56 33.93
CA LYS A 56 -9.65 -17.59 32.45
C LYS A 56 -8.95 -16.39 31.89
N LYS A 57 -9.08 -15.21 32.50
CA LYS A 57 -8.41 -13.96 32.09
C LYS A 57 -6.90 -14.00 32.22
N ASP A 58 -6.35 -14.80 33.12
CA ASP A 58 -4.89 -14.95 33.29
C ASP A 58 -4.25 -15.79 32.19
N TYR A 59 -5.05 -16.57 31.46
CA TYR A 59 -4.61 -17.37 30.31
C TYR A 59 -4.91 -16.71 28.96
N GLU A 60 -5.60 -15.56 28.94
CA GLU A 60 -5.79 -14.79 27.72
C GLU A 60 -4.48 -14.17 27.27
N ILE A 61 -4.15 -14.35 25.99
CA ILE A 61 -2.99 -13.69 25.39
C ILE A 61 -3.28 -12.18 25.38
N LYS A 62 -2.57 -11.46 26.24
CA LYS A 62 -2.66 -10.00 26.29
C LYS A 62 -1.98 -9.40 25.06
N VAL A 63 -2.76 -8.61 24.30
CA VAL A 63 -2.22 -7.85 23.19
C VAL A 63 -1.31 -6.76 23.75
N PRO A 64 -0.01 -6.70 23.37
CA PRO A 64 0.94 -5.74 23.94
C PRO A 64 0.62 -4.32 23.45
N ASP A 65 0.82 -3.33 24.33
CA ASP A 65 0.77 -1.93 23.90
C ASP A 65 2.13 -1.53 23.30
N VAL A 66 2.18 -1.49 21.99
CA VAL A 66 3.36 -1.09 21.20
C VAL A 66 3.00 0.07 20.29
N THR A 67 4.00 0.82 19.83
CA THR A 67 3.79 1.85 18.81
C THR A 67 3.31 1.20 17.51
N GLU A 68 2.30 1.78 16.88
CA GLU A 68 1.78 1.31 15.59
C GLU A 68 2.83 1.47 14.49
N TYR A 69 2.65 0.78 13.41
CA TYR A 69 3.37 1.02 12.16
C TYR A 69 3.18 2.48 11.70
N THR A 70 4.15 3.01 10.99
CA THR A 70 4.02 4.32 10.35
C THR A 70 2.89 4.29 9.31
N LYS A 71 2.34 5.46 8.97
CA LYS A 71 1.31 5.55 7.92
C LYS A 71 1.80 4.97 6.59
N GLU A 72 3.06 5.18 6.25
CA GLU A 72 3.66 4.64 5.03
C GLU A 72 3.74 3.10 5.05
N GLU A 73 4.12 2.51 6.19
CA GLU A 73 4.15 1.05 6.35
C GLU A 73 2.74 0.45 6.25
N LEU A 74 1.74 1.06 6.89
CA LEU A 74 0.34 0.60 6.84
C LEU A 74 -0.20 0.62 5.40
N LEU A 75 -0.01 1.73 4.70
CA LEU A 75 -0.41 1.87 3.30
C LEU A 75 0.37 0.91 2.39
N GLY A 76 1.67 0.70 2.66
CA GLY A 76 2.48 -0.28 1.95
C GLY A 76 1.94 -1.72 2.09
N TYR A 77 1.53 -2.11 3.30
CA TYR A 77 0.91 -3.41 3.53
C TYR A 77 -0.44 -3.57 2.83
N GLU A 78 -1.27 -2.53 2.84
CA GLU A 78 -2.55 -2.54 2.11
C GLU A 78 -2.31 -2.72 0.60
N LYS A 79 -1.39 -1.95 0.02
CA LYS A 79 -1.02 -2.06 -1.40
C LYS A 79 -0.45 -3.44 -1.74
N GLU A 80 0.43 -3.99 -0.88
CA GLU A 80 1.03 -5.33 -1.06
C GLU A 80 -0.04 -6.44 -1.08
N ILE A 81 -1.00 -6.38 -0.15
CA ILE A 81 -1.96 -7.47 0.07
C ILE A 81 -3.22 -7.32 -0.77
N LEU A 82 -3.75 -6.09 -0.88
CA LEU A 82 -5.03 -5.81 -1.54
C LEU A 82 -4.86 -5.25 -2.96
N GLY A 83 -3.66 -4.76 -3.30
CA GLY A 83 -3.41 -4.05 -4.55
C GLY A 83 -3.90 -2.61 -4.57
N VAL A 84 -4.59 -2.17 -3.51
CA VAL A 84 -5.15 -0.81 -3.36
C VAL A 84 -4.85 -0.26 -1.96
N TYR A 85 -4.93 1.06 -1.83
CA TYR A 85 -4.89 1.74 -0.54
C TYR A 85 -6.31 1.85 0.02
N VAL A 86 -6.52 1.59 1.29
CA VAL A 86 -7.83 1.61 1.95
C VAL A 86 -7.91 2.69 3.02
N SER A 87 -6.89 2.82 3.86
CA SER A 87 -6.89 3.74 5.02
C SER A 87 -6.44 5.15 4.68
N GLY A 88 -6.07 5.44 3.44
CA GLY A 88 -5.61 6.74 2.95
C GLY A 88 -4.78 6.58 1.69
N HIS A 89 -4.12 7.65 1.26
CA HIS A 89 -3.23 7.61 0.10
C HIS A 89 -1.87 8.25 0.43
N PRO A 90 -0.75 7.73 -0.10
CA PRO A 90 0.58 8.35 0.13
C PRO A 90 0.69 9.80 -0.36
N LEU A 91 -0.17 10.21 -1.30
CA LEU A 91 -0.22 11.58 -1.83
C LEU A 91 -1.11 12.54 -1.01
N ASP A 92 -1.79 12.07 0.05
CA ASP A 92 -2.66 12.92 0.88
C ASP A 92 -1.94 14.15 1.42
N GLU A 93 -0.68 13.98 1.83
CA GLU A 93 0.16 15.07 2.36
C GLU A 93 0.54 16.10 1.31
N TYR A 94 0.49 15.73 0.03
CA TYR A 94 0.85 16.57 -1.11
C TYR A 94 -0.35 17.28 -1.75
N THR A 95 -1.57 17.10 -1.21
CA THR A 95 -2.82 17.65 -1.78
C THR A 95 -2.73 19.16 -2.06
N GLY A 96 -2.07 19.93 -1.18
CA GLY A 96 -1.86 21.37 -1.37
C GLY A 96 -0.97 21.70 -2.56
N MET A 97 0.08 20.92 -2.78
CA MET A 97 1.00 21.07 -3.93
C MET A 97 0.33 20.64 -5.22
N VAL A 98 -0.37 19.50 -5.19
CA VAL A 98 -1.15 19.00 -6.33
C VAL A 98 -2.13 20.06 -6.80
N LYS A 99 -2.96 20.61 -5.92
CA LYS A 99 -3.94 21.67 -6.28
C LYS A 99 -3.28 22.93 -6.86
N LYS A 100 -2.05 23.24 -6.49
CA LYS A 100 -1.38 24.47 -6.91
C LYS A 100 -0.64 24.33 -8.24
N TYR A 101 -0.06 23.17 -8.51
CA TYR A 101 0.89 22.99 -9.62
C TYR A 101 0.42 22.01 -10.69
N VAL A 102 -0.43 21.05 -10.34
CA VAL A 102 -0.92 20.03 -11.26
C VAL A 102 -2.07 20.58 -12.09
N THR A 103 -1.98 20.43 -13.41
CA THR A 103 -3.01 20.88 -14.36
C THR A 103 -3.90 19.74 -14.82
N ASN A 104 -3.39 18.51 -14.81
CA ASN A 104 -4.06 17.33 -15.36
C ASN A 104 -3.82 16.12 -14.48
N VAL A 105 -4.77 15.21 -14.46
CA VAL A 105 -4.67 13.91 -13.81
C VAL A 105 -4.29 12.82 -14.81
N THR A 106 -3.83 11.67 -14.32
CA THR A 106 -3.35 10.58 -15.19
C THR A 106 -4.39 10.09 -16.17
N THR A 107 -5.68 10.02 -15.78
CA THR A 107 -6.77 9.60 -16.65
C THR A 107 -7.12 10.58 -17.76
N ASP A 108 -6.60 11.82 -17.74
CA ASP A 108 -6.79 12.78 -18.83
C ASP A 108 -6.01 12.40 -20.10
N PHE A 109 -5.08 11.44 -19.99
CA PHE A 109 -4.28 10.90 -21.10
C PHE A 109 -4.83 9.58 -21.64
N GLU A 110 -5.87 9.03 -21.03
CA GLU A 110 -6.56 7.86 -21.55
C GLU A 110 -7.45 8.23 -22.74
N ILE A 111 -7.56 7.27 -23.67
CA ILE A 111 -8.45 7.43 -24.82
C ILE A 111 -9.88 7.16 -24.33
N ASP A 112 -10.73 8.11 -24.52
CA ASP A 112 -12.16 7.95 -24.27
C ASP A 112 -12.77 6.99 -25.30
N ASP A 113 -13.42 5.94 -24.83
CA ASP A 113 -13.93 4.83 -25.66
C ASP A 113 -15.08 5.29 -26.61
N GLU A 114 -15.80 6.37 -26.26
CA GLU A 114 -16.92 6.88 -27.07
C GLU A 114 -16.44 7.83 -28.15
N THR A 115 -15.49 8.71 -27.83
CA THR A 115 -15.02 9.76 -28.75
C THR A 115 -13.74 9.39 -29.49
N GLY A 116 -12.96 8.44 -28.98
CA GLY A 116 -11.63 8.07 -29.49
C GLY A 116 -10.56 9.14 -29.27
N GLU A 117 -10.85 10.17 -28.47
CA GLU A 117 -9.95 11.29 -28.18
C GLU A 117 -9.47 11.25 -26.72
N THR A 118 -8.34 11.91 -26.46
CA THR A 118 -7.85 12.18 -25.09
C THR A 118 -8.18 13.61 -24.69
N LYS A 119 -8.38 13.88 -23.39
CA LYS A 119 -8.59 15.26 -22.92
C LYS A 119 -7.35 16.14 -23.15
N VAL A 120 -6.16 15.56 -22.97
CA VAL A 120 -4.89 16.23 -23.29
C VAL A 120 -4.49 15.86 -24.71
N ARG A 121 -4.59 16.84 -25.63
CA ARG A 121 -4.27 16.63 -27.04
C ARG A 121 -2.77 16.59 -27.28
N ASP A 122 -2.36 15.89 -28.34
CA ASP A 122 -0.96 15.87 -28.77
C ASP A 122 -0.42 17.30 -29.01
N GLY A 123 0.81 17.51 -28.57
CA GLY A 123 1.46 18.83 -28.61
C GLY A 123 1.12 19.79 -27.47
N ASN A 124 0.15 19.46 -26.61
CA ASN A 124 -0.16 20.26 -25.43
C ASN A 124 0.85 20.02 -24.31
N THR A 125 1.02 21.05 -23.48
CA THR A 125 1.79 20.93 -22.23
C THR A 125 0.85 20.65 -21.08
N ALA A 126 1.18 19.63 -20.27
CA ALA A 126 0.46 19.28 -19.07
C ALA A 126 1.43 19.09 -17.90
N THR A 127 0.97 19.38 -16.69
CA THR A 127 1.70 19.10 -15.46
C THR A 127 0.91 18.08 -14.66
N ILE A 128 1.52 16.93 -14.41
CA ILE A 128 0.97 15.87 -13.56
C ILE A 128 1.79 15.77 -12.29
N GLY A 129 1.21 15.21 -11.25
CA GLY A 129 1.91 14.92 -9.98
C GLY A 129 1.46 13.58 -9.43
N GLY A 130 2.41 12.74 -9.06
CA GLY A 130 2.10 11.40 -8.60
C GLY A 130 3.31 10.69 -8.01
N MET A 131 3.13 9.40 -7.72
CA MET A 131 4.19 8.51 -7.26
C MET A 131 4.83 7.78 -8.44
N ILE A 132 6.14 7.62 -8.40
CA ILE A 132 6.85 6.80 -9.40
C ILE A 132 6.76 5.33 -8.99
N MET A 133 5.87 4.61 -9.65
CA MET A 133 5.66 3.17 -9.39
C MET A 133 6.73 2.30 -10.05
N ASN A 134 7.23 2.73 -11.19
CA ASN A 134 8.27 1.99 -11.91
C ASN A 134 9.20 2.95 -12.66
N LYS A 135 10.48 2.60 -12.67
CA LYS A 135 11.53 3.28 -13.43
C LYS A 135 12.28 2.27 -14.31
N SER A 136 12.30 2.48 -15.60
CA SER A 136 13.05 1.66 -16.54
C SER A 136 13.94 2.52 -17.42
N VAL A 137 15.26 2.37 -17.28
CA VAL A 137 16.23 3.09 -18.09
C VAL A 137 16.63 2.24 -19.30
N LYS A 138 16.56 2.82 -20.50
CA LYS A 138 16.90 2.14 -21.74
C LYS A 138 17.90 2.97 -22.54
N THR A 139 18.69 2.29 -23.36
CA THR A 139 19.61 2.91 -24.30
C THR A 139 18.95 3.02 -25.67
N THR A 140 18.96 4.21 -26.24
CA THR A 140 18.47 4.46 -27.60
C THR A 140 19.42 3.85 -28.63
N LYS A 141 18.99 3.77 -29.90
CA LYS A 141 19.84 3.31 -31.02
C LYS A 141 21.11 4.13 -31.18
N ASN A 142 21.12 5.38 -30.72
CA ASN A 142 22.27 6.28 -30.79
C ASN A 142 23.17 6.22 -29.53
N GLY A 143 22.97 5.22 -28.66
CA GLY A 143 23.76 5.05 -27.44
C GLY A 143 23.41 6.00 -26.29
N GLN A 144 22.36 6.81 -26.39
CA GLN A 144 21.93 7.73 -25.35
C GLN A 144 20.96 7.07 -24.39
N LEU A 145 21.00 7.44 -23.12
CA LEU A 145 20.07 6.94 -22.09
C LEU A 145 18.75 7.73 -22.10
N MET A 146 17.65 7.04 -21.91
CA MET A 146 16.32 7.58 -21.70
C MET A 146 15.59 6.76 -20.61
N ALA A 147 14.53 7.29 -20.03
CA ALA A 147 13.75 6.57 -19.04
C ALA A 147 12.26 6.47 -19.41
N TYR A 148 11.65 5.40 -18.91
CA TYR A 148 10.21 5.22 -18.86
C TYR A 148 9.83 5.22 -17.38
N LEU A 149 8.88 6.08 -17.01
CA LEU A 149 8.38 6.21 -15.65
C LEU A 149 6.89 5.86 -15.67
N THR A 150 6.47 4.96 -14.79
CA THR A 150 5.04 4.76 -14.52
C THR A 150 4.69 5.64 -13.32
N ILE A 151 3.82 6.62 -13.54
CA ILE A 151 3.37 7.55 -12.50
C ILE A 151 1.94 7.20 -12.13
N GLU A 152 1.67 7.02 -10.83
CA GLU A 152 0.35 6.79 -10.25
C GLU A 152 -0.07 8.04 -9.46
N ASP A 153 -1.26 8.56 -9.75
CA ASP A 153 -1.91 9.60 -8.95
C ASP A 153 -3.11 9.04 -8.18
N LEU A 154 -4.04 9.91 -7.75
CA LEU A 154 -5.23 9.49 -7.00
C LEU A 154 -6.30 8.77 -7.85
N VAL A 155 -6.20 8.82 -9.18
CA VAL A 155 -7.25 8.36 -10.08
C VAL A 155 -6.79 7.31 -11.08
N GLY A 156 -5.48 7.20 -11.36
CA GLY A 156 -4.99 6.21 -12.30
C GLY A 156 -3.46 6.21 -12.44
N THR A 157 -2.99 5.65 -13.56
CA THR A 157 -1.57 5.56 -13.89
C THR A 157 -1.32 6.06 -15.31
N VAL A 158 -0.14 6.63 -15.54
CA VAL A 158 0.31 7.02 -16.88
C VAL A 158 1.79 6.67 -17.07
N GLU A 159 2.17 6.27 -18.29
CA GLU A 159 3.57 6.10 -18.67
C GLU A 159 4.13 7.40 -19.23
N VAL A 160 5.22 7.88 -18.65
CA VAL A 160 5.95 9.09 -19.07
C VAL A 160 7.29 8.69 -19.66
N ILE A 161 7.55 9.12 -20.90
CA ILE A 161 8.81 8.92 -21.60
C ILE A 161 9.70 10.12 -21.37
N VAL A 162 10.84 9.90 -20.70
CA VAL A 162 11.83 10.92 -20.48
C VAL A 162 12.94 10.76 -21.51
N PHE A 163 12.88 11.60 -22.57
CA PHE A 163 13.85 11.56 -23.66
C PHE A 163 15.26 11.94 -23.22
N PRO A 164 16.31 11.54 -23.97
CA PRO A 164 17.70 11.60 -23.54
C PRO A 164 18.17 12.96 -23.01
N ARG A 165 17.79 14.06 -23.68
CA ARG A 165 18.17 15.40 -23.26
C ARG A 165 17.62 15.73 -21.86
N ASN A 166 16.35 15.42 -21.63
CA ASN A 166 15.67 15.68 -20.37
C ASN A 166 16.13 14.70 -19.28
N PHE A 167 16.38 13.44 -19.65
CA PHE A 167 16.90 12.44 -18.73
C PHE A 167 18.28 12.82 -18.20
N LEU A 168 19.19 13.29 -19.07
CA LEU A 168 20.53 13.72 -18.66
C LEU A 168 20.48 14.85 -17.62
N ILE A 169 19.58 15.83 -17.83
CA ILE A 169 19.45 17.00 -16.94
C ILE A 169 18.80 16.61 -15.60
N ASN A 170 17.77 15.77 -15.65
CA ASN A 170 16.92 15.47 -14.48
C ASN A 170 17.26 14.12 -13.81
N ARG A 171 18.27 13.42 -14.31
CA ARG A 171 18.67 12.10 -13.78
C ARG A 171 18.85 12.08 -12.26
N PRO A 172 19.54 13.02 -11.62
CA PRO A 172 19.71 12.99 -10.16
C PRO A 172 18.37 13.02 -9.41
N VAL A 173 17.41 13.77 -9.93
CA VAL A 173 16.07 13.86 -9.34
C VAL A 173 15.30 12.55 -9.60
N ILE A 174 15.30 12.07 -10.85
CA ILE A 174 14.61 10.83 -11.23
C ILE A 174 15.16 9.62 -10.47
N ASP A 175 16.47 9.54 -10.25
CA ASP A 175 17.09 8.42 -9.56
C ASP A 175 16.72 8.37 -8.06
N THR A 176 16.48 9.52 -7.43
CA THR A 176 16.21 9.66 -6.00
C THR A 176 14.74 9.91 -5.65
N ALA A 177 13.93 10.38 -6.59
CA ALA A 177 12.53 10.68 -6.33
C ALA A 177 11.67 9.40 -6.32
N ASP A 178 10.79 9.34 -5.33
CA ASP A 178 9.68 8.38 -5.27
C ASP A 178 8.36 9.06 -5.64
N LYS A 179 8.32 10.39 -5.57
CA LYS A 179 7.15 11.23 -5.88
C LYS A 179 7.57 12.40 -6.77
N VAL A 180 6.76 12.74 -7.74
CA VAL A 180 6.95 13.82 -8.73
C VAL A 180 5.65 14.63 -8.89
#